data_cec00ef26ca0e1ceaeaf2e3ef04e6f41
#
_entry.id   cec00ef26ca0e1ceaeaf2e3ef04e6f41
#
_cell.length_a   1.000
_cell.length_b   1.000
_cell.length_c   1.000
_cell.angle_alpha   90.00
_cell.angle_beta   90.00
_cell.angle_gamma   90.00
#
_symmetry.space_group_name_H-M   'P 1'
#
loop_
_entity.id
_entity.type
_entity.pdbx_description
1 polymer ?
#
loop_
_entity_poly.entity_id
_entity_poly.type
_entity_poly.pdbx_seq_one_letter_code
_entity_poly.pdbx_strand_id
1 'polypeptide(L)'
;MHDGNGNHAPTTGPHPEFAGGRVSAGLSFSALRTTAKPHARLVIEKGRSTGKQFMLNDVEAQIGRWDADGGIFPDVDLDTDDPEAKVSRRHARITLSNGQYFLEDLGSTNGTFINRGKRLPPGQRQALCDGDEIIVGKTFLRFHIVK
;
A
#
# COMPACT_ATOMS: atom_id res chain seq x y z
N MET A 1 31.66 -0.80 -13.28
CA MET A 1 30.83 -0.62 -13.06
C MET A 1 30.19 -0.42 -13.13
N HIS A 2 30.14 -0.33 -12.02
CA HIS A 2 29.12 -0.43 -11.67
C HIS A 2 28.70 -0.24 -11.46
N ASP A 3 29.58 -0.28 -11.66
CA ASP A 3 28.82 -0.31 -11.31
C ASP A 3 28.33 -0.16 -11.15
N GLY A 4 29.40 -0.30 -11.13
CA GLY A 4 28.40 -0.61 -10.78
C GLY A 4 27.93 -0.50 -10.71
N ASN A 5 28.07 -0.48 -10.48
CA ASN A 5 27.26 -0.62 -10.19
C ASN A 5 26.65 -0.47 -9.99
N GLY A 6 27.79 -0.51 -10.06
CA GLY A 6 26.75 -0.87 -9.72
C GLY A 6 26.25 -0.74 -9.67
N ASN A 7 26.30 -0.80 -9.38
CA ASN A 7 25.49 -0.94 -9.20
C ASN A 7 25.09 -0.88 -8.94
N HIS A 8 25.17 -1.20 -8.50
CA HIS A 8 24.44 -1.47 -8.17
C HIS A 8 24.18 -1.40 -7.74
N ALA A 9 25.38 -1.42 -8.27
CA ALA A 9 24.76 -1.63 -7.80
C ALA A 9 24.52 -1.61 -7.54
N PRO A 10 24.71 -1.45 -6.95
CA PRO A 10 24.14 -1.74 -6.65
C PRO A 10 23.81 -1.68 -6.41
N THR A 11 24.15 -1.82 -6.14
CA THR A 11 23.32 -2.14 -5.75
C THR A 11 23.04 -2.21 -5.37
N THR A 12 23.40 -2.26 -5.16
CA THR A 12 22.72 -2.64 -4.64
C THR A 12 22.36 -2.61 -4.22
N GLY A 13 23.38 -2.80 -4.41
CA GLY A 13 22.54 -3.29 -3.78
C GLY A 13 22.34 -3.26 -3.46
N PRO A 14 22.64 -3.35 -3.34
CA PRO A 14 22.04 -3.49 -3.06
C PRO A 14 21.59 -3.16 -2.89
N HIS A 15 21.38 -3.32 -2.31
CA HIS A 15 20.50 -3.30 -2.03
C HIS A 15 20.22 -2.82 -1.72
N PRO A 16 21.20 -3.06 -1.99
CA PRO A 16 20.57 -2.82 -2.02
C PRO A 16 20.23 -2.38 -2.04
N GLU A 17 20.34 -2.51 -1.62
CA GLU A 17 19.62 -2.34 -1.58
C GLU A 17 18.96 -1.98 -1.47
N PHE A 18 19.23 -2.19 -1.17
CA PHE A 18 18.37 -2.11 -1.06
C PHE A 18 17.80 -1.77 -0.80
N ALA A 19 18.37 -2.26 -1.15
CA ALA A 19 17.49 -1.89 -1.06
C ALA A 19 16.87 -1.68 -1.18
N GLY A 20 17.13 -1.84 -1.09
CA GLY A 20 16.10 -1.56 -0.98
C GLY A 20 15.60 -1.40 -1.31
N GLY A 21 15.58 -1.60 -1.33
CA GLY A 21 14.68 -1.29 -1.52
C GLY A 21 14.53 -1.09 -1.99
N ARG A 22 14.12 -1.47 -1.61
CA ARG A 22 13.55 -1.10 -2.05
C ARG A 22 13.83 -0.69 -2.39
N VAL A 23 14.46 -1.28 -2.56
CA VAL A 23 14.32 -0.75 -3.02
C VAL A 23 14.44 -0.47 -3.41
N SER A 24 15.01 -0.58 -3.91
CA SER A 24 14.64 -0.20 -4.34
C SER A 24 14.86 0.10 -4.64
N ALA A 25 15.19 -0.10 -4.58
CA ALA A 25 14.96 0.32 -4.84
C ALA A 25 15.09 0.74 -5.20
N GLY A 26 15.67 0.98 -5.63
CA GLY A 26 15.24 1.40 -5.83
C GLY A 26 15.66 2.00 -6.25
N LEU A 27 15.65 1.79 -6.37
CA LEU A 27 15.54 2.53 -6.60
C LEU A 27 15.45 3.17 -7.01
N SER A 28 15.73 3.37 -7.23
CA SER A 28 15.21 4.15 -7.56
C SER A 28 15.07 4.80 -7.87
N PHE A 29 15.14 4.97 -8.17
CA PHE A 29 14.72 5.81 -8.40
C PHE A 29 14.42 6.48 -8.12
N SER A 30 14.65 6.29 -7.94
CA SER A 30 14.20 7.01 -7.66
C SER A 30 14.49 7.79 -7.38
N ALA A 31 14.97 7.17 -7.41
CA ALA A 31 15.31 7.97 -6.40
C ALA A 31 14.89 9.30 -6.33
N LEU A 32 14.81 9.86 -6.75
CA LEU A 32 14.24 11.03 -6.72
C LEU A 32 12.88 11.11 -6.29
N ARG A 33 12.10 10.11 -6.38
CA ARG A 33 10.75 10.06 -5.92
C ARG A 33 10.63 10.10 -4.45
N THR A 34 11.70 9.94 -3.76
CA THR A 34 11.68 9.98 -2.32
C THR A 34 11.23 11.30 -1.77
N THR A 35 11.20 12.34 -2.57
CA THR A 35 10.73 13.62 -2.09
C THR A 35 9.31 13.90 -2.53
N ALA A 36 8.64 12.93 -3.11
CA ALA A 36 7.27 13.10 -3.55
C ALA A 36 6.36 13.43 -2.36
N LYS A 37 5.50 14.40 -2.55
CA LYS A 37 4.52 14.76 -1.53
C LYS A 37 3.38 13.76 -1.54
N PRO A 38 2.76 13.50 -0.39
CA PRO A 38 1.59 12.64 -0.35
C PRO A 38 0.47 13.22 -1.20
N HIS A 39 -0.17 12.37 -1.99
CA HIS A 39 -1.32 12.78 -2.79
C HIS A 39 -2.64 12.29 -2.20
N ALA A 40 -2.58 11.37 -1.24
CA ALA A 40 -3.74 10.84 -0.58
C ALA A 40 -3.36 10.27 0.77
N ARG A 41 -4.36 9.92 1.58
CA ARG A 41 -4.11 9.26 2.85
C ARG A 41 -5.27 8.34 3.21
N LEU A 42 -4.97 7.36 4.06
CA LEU A 42 -5.96 6.50 4.68
C LEU A 42 -5.96 6.75 6.19
N VAL A 43 -7.14 6.81 6.79
CA VAL A 43 -7.28 7.02 8.23
C VAL A 43 -8.08 5.86 8.79
N ILE A 44 -7.58 5.22 9.84
CA ILE A 44 -8.33 4.15 10.51
C ILE A 44 -9.48 4.77 11.28
N GLU A 45 -10.71 4.35 10.98
CA GLU A 45 -11.92 4.87 11.65
C GLU A 45 -12.48 3.91 12.66
N LYS A 46 -12.36 2.62 12.44
CA LYS A 46 -12.77 1.61 13.39
C LYS A 46 -11.72 0.52 13.41
N GLY A 47 -11.41 0.08 14.60
CA GLY A 47 -10.40 -0.90 14.83
C GLY A 47 -9.52 -0.44 15.98
N ARG A 48 -8.42 -1.11 16.16
CA ARG A 48 -7.55 -0.90 17.30
C ARG A 48 -6.93 0.50 17.34
N SER A 49 -6.50 0.99 16.22
CA SER A 49 -5.70 2.21 16.14
C SER A 49 -6.47 3.36 15.49
N THR A 50 -7.70 3.60 15.91
CA THR A 50 -8.54 4.65 15.35
C THR A 50 -7.80 5.99 15.35
N GLY A 51 -7.81 6.66 14.20
CA GLY A 51 -7.11 7.92 13.99
C GLY A 51 -5.73 7.81 13.38
N LYS A 52 -5.17 6.60 13.32
CA LYS A 52 -3.87 6.40 12.68
C LYS A 52 -3.97 6.67 11.19
N GLN A 53 -2.99 7.38 10.64
CA GLN A 53 -2.98 7.77 9.24
C GLN A 53 -1.84 7.11 8.48
N PHE A 54 -2.12 6.76 7.24
CA PHE A 54 -1.11 6.26 6.31
C PHE A 54 -1.09 7.18 5.10
N MET A 55 0.06 7.79 4.82
CA MET A 55 0.20 8.72 3.70
C MET A 55 0.59 7.96 2.45
N LEU A 56 -0.06 8.28 1.33
CA LEU A 56 0.19 7.63 0.05
C LEU A 56 0.97 8.59 -0.85
N ASN A 57 2.20 8.20 -1.18
CA ASN A 57 3.11 9.03 -1.98
C ASN A 57 3.31 8.51 -3.40
N ASP A 58 3.18 7.22 -3.60
CA ASP A 58 3.44 6.58 -4.89
C ASP A 58 2.13 6.30 -5.64
N VAL A 59 2.25 6.00 -6.93
CA VAL A 59 1.08 5.71 -7.77
C VAL A 59 0.42 4.38 -7.40
N GLU A 60 1.11 3.56 -6.64
CA GLU A 60 0.56 2.28 -6.19
C GLU A 60 0.84 2.12 -4.71
N ALA A 61 -0.16 1.73 -3.94
CA ALA A 61 -0.02 1.48 -2.52
C ALA A 61 -0.65 0.14 -2.18
N GLN A 62 0.12 -0.76 -1.60
CA GLN A 62 -0.37 -2.08 -1.18
C GLN A 62 -0.81 -2.03 0.27
N ILE A 63 -1.96 -2.64 0.54
CA ILE A 63 -2.55 -2.73 1.88
C ILE A 63 -2.46 -4.19 2.31
N GLY A 64 -1.94 -4.44 3.50
CA GLY A 64 -1.83 -5.79 3.99
C GLY A 64 -1.13 -5.87 5.32
N ARG A 65 -0.42 -6.97 5.55
CA ARG A 65 0.33 -7.20 6.78
C ARG A 65 1.77 -7.58 6.47
N TRP A 66 2.69 -6.99 7.20
CA TRP A 66 4.12 -7.26 7.07
C TRP A 66 4.41 -8.76 7.22
N ASP A 67 5.18 -9.30 6.31
CA ASP A 67 5.66 -10.68 6.37
C ASP A 67 7.05 -10.76 5.73
N ALA A 68 8.06 -10.57 6.54
CA ALA A 68 9.44 -10.57 6.06
C ALA A 68 9.84 -11.92 5.46
N ASP A 69 9.37 -13.02 6.04
CA ASP A 69 9.70 -14.35 5.55
C ASP A 69 9.12 -14.61 4.16
N GLY A 70 7.92 -14.08 3.89
CA GLY A 70 7.29 -14.18 2.59
C GLY A 70 7.67 -13.06 1.63
N GLY A 71 8.53 -12.13 2.05
CA GLY A 71 8.93 -11.00 1.21
C GLY A 71 7.81 -9.99 0.98
N ILE A 72 6.92 -9.82 1.94
CA ILE A 72 5.76 -8.93 1.81
C ILE A 72 5.95 -7.70 2.67
N PHE A 73 5.99 -6.52 2.03
CA PHE A 73 6.25 -5.25 2.69
C PHE A 73 5.22 -4.21 2.23
N PRO A 74 3.99 -4.26 2.76
CA PRO A 74 2.93 -3.36 2.30
C PRO A 74 3.21 -1.91 2.69
N ASP A 75 2.76 -0.98 1.83
CA ASP A 75 2.87 0.46 2.12
C ASP A 75 1.94 0.84 3.28
N VAL A 76 0.78 0.20 3.33
CA VAL A 76 -0.17 0.36 4.41
C VAL A 76 -0.16 -0.94 5.20
N ASP A 77 0.69 -0.99 6.22
CA ASP A 77 0.88 -2.18 7.02
C ASP A 77 -0.07 -2.15 8.23
N LEU A 78 -1.03 -3.06 8.23
CA LEU A 78 -2.05 -3.13 9.27
C LEU A 78 -1.76 -4.24 10.29
N ASP A 79 -0.54 -4.77 10.30
CA ASP A 79 -0.21 -5.90 11.19
C ASP A 79 -0.48 -5.60 12.66
N THR A 80 -0.09 -4.43 13.14
CA THR A 80 -0.31 -4.05 14.53
C THR A 80 -1.73 -3.52 14.79
N ASP A 81 -2.51 -3.30 13.75
CA ASP A 81 -3.84 -2.69 13.84
C ASP A 81 -4.95 -3.73 13.64
N ASP A 82 -4.59 -4.99 13.48
CA ASP A 82 -5.49 -6.08 13.14
C ASP A 82 -5.32 -7.24 14.13
N PRO A 83 -5.80 -7.09 15.37
CA PRO A 83 -5.55 -8.09 16.42
C PRO A 83 -6.14 -9.46 16.13
N GLU A 84 -7.16 -9.55 15.28
CA GLU A 84 -7.80 -10.81 14.97
C GLU A 84 -7.26 -11.43 13.67
N ALA A 85 -6.24 -10.82 13.07
CA ALA A 85 -5.61 -11.31 11.84
C ALA A 85 -6.63 -11.52 10.71
N LYS A 86 -7.53 -10.57 10.53
CA LYS A 86 -8.55 -10.62 9.47
C LYS A 86 -8.09 -9.99 8.16
N VAL A 87 -7.00 -9.22 8.20
CA VAL A 87 -6.38 -8.63 7.01
C VAL A 87 -5.38 -9.63 6.45
N SER A 88 -5.47 -9.92 5.17
CA SER A 88 -4.51 -10.81 4.49
C SER A 88 -3.17 -10.08 4.31
N ARG A 89 -2.08 -10.85 4.17
CA ARG A 89 -0.75 -10.26 3.95
C ARG A 89 -0.75 -9.39 2.72
N ARG A 90 -1.32 -9.87 1.60
CA ARG A 90 -1.58 -9.07 0.40
C ARG A 90 -3.08 -8.96 0.28
N HIS A 91 -3.63 -7.88 0.80
CA HIS A 91 -5.08 -7.75 0.89
C HIS A 91 -5.68 -6.96 -0.26
N ALA A 92 -5.19 -5.75 -0.49
CA ALA A 92 -5.74 -4.85 -1.50
C ALA A 92 -4.66 -3.91 -2.02
N ARG A 93 -5.00 -3.18 -3.07
CA ARG A 93 -4.08 -2.23 -3.67
C ARG A 93 -4.85 -1.02 -4.13
N ILE A 94 -4.30 0.17 -3.87
CA ILE A 94 -4.82 1.42 -4.41
C ILE A 94 -3.87 1.88 -5.51
N THR A 95 -4.43 2.25 -6.66
CA THR A 95 -3.66 2.71 -7.81
C THR A 95 -4.17 4.08 -8.22
N LEU A 96 -3.24 5.00 -8.49
CA LEU A 96 -3.55 6.29 -9.11
C LEU A 96 -3.17 6.21 -10.58
N SER A 97 -4.14 6.42 -11.46
CA SER A 97 -3.93 6.34 -12.90
C SER A 97 -4.72 7.45 -13.58
N ASN A 98 -4.03 8.30 -14.33
CA ASN A 98 -4.64 9.41 -15.05
C ASN A 98 -5.53 10.30 -14.15
N GLY A 99 -5.05 10.57 -12.94
CA GLY A 99 -5.76 11.42 -12.00
C GLY A 99 -6.92 10.75 -11.28
N GLN A 100 -7.13 9.46 -11.51
CA GLN A 100 -8.22 8.72 -10.87
C GLN A 100 -7.68 7.60 -9.99
N TYR A 101 -8.34 7.38 -8.86
CA TYR A 101 -7.96 6.33 -7.92
C TYR A 101 -8.81 5.10 -8.10
N PHE A 102 -8.17 3.94 -7.94
CA PHE A 102 -8.84 2.63 -8.04
C PHE A 102 -8.41 1.77 -6.86
N LEU A 103 -9.35 0.96 -6.39
CA LEU A 103 -9.10 -0.05 -5.36
C LEU A 103 -9.31 -1.43 -5.97
N GLU A 104 -8.43 -2.34 -5.62
CA GLU A 104 -8.47 -3.71 -6.15
C GLU A 104 -8.19 -4.70 -5.01
N ASP A 105 -9.01 -5.77 -4.91
CA ASP A 105 -8.76 -6.85 -3.97
C ASP A 105 -7.72 -7.79 -4.57
N LEU A 106 -6.75 -8.21 -3.80
CA LEU A 106 -5.66 -9.06 -4.28
C LEU A 106 -5.85 -10.54 -3.91
N GLY A 107 -7.10 -10.98 -3.79
CA GLY A 107 -7.41 -12.36 -3.41
C GLY A 107 -7.47 -12.54 -1.90
N SER A 108 -7.94 -11.53 -1.18
CA SER A 108 -8.00 -11.58 0.28
C SER A 108 -8.97 -12.66 0.78
N THR A 109 -8.69 -13.17 1.98
CA THR A 109 -9.55 -14.17 2.60
C THR A 109 -10.90 -13.59 3.03
N ASN A 110 -10.89 -12.41 3.63
CA ASN A 110 -12.10 -11.82 4.22
C ASN A 110 -12.75 -10.73 3.39
N GLY A 111 -12.13 -10.36 2.26
CA GLY A 111 -12.72 -9.43 1.31
C GLY A 111 -12.36 -7.98 1.53
N THR A 112 -12.62 -7.20 0.50
CA THR A 112 -12.45 -5.75 0.47
C THR A 112 -13.77 -5.13 0.05
N PHE A 113 -14.18 -4.05 0.73
CA PHE A 113 -15.47 -3.41 0.50
C PHE A 113 -15.29 -1.90 0.43
N ILE A 114 -16.12 -1.24 -0.40
CA ILE A 114 -16.19 0.21 -0.47
C ILE A 114 -17.59 0.63 -0.02
N ASN A 115 -17.65 1.56 0.95
CA ASN A 115 -18.91 2.13 1.43
C ASN A 115 -19.95 1.06 1.83
N ARG A 116 -19.44 -0.06 2.37
CA ARG A 116 -20.26 -1.18 2.84
C ARG A 116 -21.12 -1.81 1.74
N GLY A 117 -20.64 -1.71 0.51
CA GLY A 117 -21.30 -2.32 -0.63
C GLY A 117 -20.93 -3.79 -0.75
N LYS A 118 -20.99 -4.31 -1.96
CA LYS A 118 -20.64 -5.70 -2.23
C LYS A 118 -19.14 -5.93 -2.13
N ARG A 119 -18.74 -7.15 -1.79
CA ARG A 119 -17.36 -7.56 -1.81
C ARG A 119 -16.79 -7.37 -3.21
N LEU A 120 -15.62 -6.75 -3.31
CA LEU A 120 -14.97 -6.55 -4.60
C LEU A 120 -14.49 -7.88 -5.16
N PRO A 121 -14.81 -8.19 -6.42
CA PRO A 121 -14.23 -9.38 -7.06
C PRO A 121 -12.71 -9.23 -7.13
N PRO A 122 -11.95 -10.27 -6.78
CA PRO A 122 -10.49 -10.18 -6.84
C PRO A 122 -10.00 -9.81 -8.24
N GLY A 123 -9.04 -8.91 -8.30
CA GLY A 123 -8.41 -8.50 -9.55
C GLY A 123 -9.19 -7.49 -10.36
N GLN A 124 -10.37 -7.07 -9.91
CA GLN A 124 -11.15 -6.05 -10.62
C GLN A 124 -10.99 -4.70 -9.95
N ARG A 125 -10.63 -3.70 -10.74
CA ARG A 125 -10.48 -2.34 -10.23
C ARG A 125 -11.84 -1.70 -10.01
N GLN A 126 -12.00 -1.05 -8.88
CA GLN A 126 -13.20 -0.28 -8.55
C GLN A 126 -12.79 1.16 -8.32
N ALA A 127 -13.49 2.09 -8.94
CA ALA A 127 -13.20 3.52 -8.77
C ALA A 127 -13.33 3.91 -7.29
N LEU A 128 -12.38 4.71 -6.82
CA LEU A 128 -12.30 5.16 -5.44
C LEU A 128 -12.36 6.69 -5.42
N CYS A 129 -13.26 7.24 -4.63
CA CYS A 129 -13.46 8.67 -4.54
C CYS A 129 -13.04 9.21 -3.18
N ASP A 130 -12.74 10.50 -3.13
CA ASP A 130 -12.42 11.18 -1.88
C ASP A 130 -13.56 10.99 -0.88
N GLY A 131 -13.22 10.59 0.34
CA GLY A 131 -14.21 10.34 1.39
C GLY A 131 -14.79 8.94 1.44
N ASP A 132 -14.39 8.05 0.52
CA ASP A 132 -14.90 6.69 0.53
C ASP A 132 -14.39 5.91 1.74
N GLU A 133 -15.26 5.06 2.28
CA GLU A 133 -14.88 4.13 3.33
C GLU A 133 -14.41 2.83 2.69
N ILE A 134 -13.27 2.34 3.13
CA ILE A 134 -12.71 1.06 2.69
C ILE A 134 -12.69 0.11 3.89
N ILE A 135 -13.21 -1.09 3.70
CA ILE A 135 -13.17 -2.12 4.74
C ILE A 135 -12.27 -3.25 4.25
N VAL A 136 -11.24 -3.54 5.02
CA VAL A 136 -10.34 -4.68 4.77
C VAL A 136 -10.32 -5.53 6.03
N GLY A 137 -10.82 -6.77 5.90
CA GLY A 137 -10.99 -7.61 7.08
C GLY A 137 -11.99 -6.96 8.05
N LYS A 138 -11.55 -6.61 9.24
CA LYS A 138 -12.36 -5.89 10.23
C LYS A 138 -11.87 -4.47 10.47
N THR A 139 -10.98 -3.98 9.63
CA THR A 139 -10.42 -2.64 9.75
C THR A 139 -11.15 -1.69 8.81
N PHE A 140 -11.63 -0.58 9.35
CA PHE A 140 -12.36 0.42 8.58
C PHE A 140 -11.45 1.61 8.35
N LEU A 141 -11.25 1.95 7.07
CA LEU A 141 -10.37 3.03 6.64
C LEU A 141 -11.18 4.08 5.89
N ARG A 142 -10.80 5.34 6.05
CA ARG A 142 -11.37 6.43 5.25
C ARG A 142 -10.31 6.92 4.28
N PHE A 143 -10.66 6.97 3.01
CA PHE A 143 -9.77 7.46 1.96
C PHE A 143 -9.96 8.96 1.77
N HIS A 144 -8.86 9.72 1.76
CA HIS A 144 -8.88 11.15 1.51
C HIS A 144 -7.85 11.51 0.46
N ILE A 145 -8.24 12.34 -0.49
CA ILE A 145 -7.30 12.93 -1.44
C ILE A 145 -6.73 14.17 -0.76
N VAL A 146 -5.41 14.30 -0.77
CA VAL A 146 -4.73 15.46 -0.20
C VAL A 146 -4.67 16.56 -1.27
N LYS A 147 -5.13 17.73 -0.91
CA LYS A 147 -5.20 18.86 -1.85
C LYS A 147 -4.25 19.97 -1.46
#